data_b8390fe61a341616c715045093f0925c
#
_entry.id   b8390fe61a341616c715045093f0925c
#
_cell.length_a   1.000
_cell.length_b   1.000
_cell.length_c   1.000
_cell.angle_alpha   90.00
_cell.angle_beta   90.00
_cell.angle_gamma   90.00
#
_symmetry.space_group_name_H-M   'P 1'
#
loop_
_entity.id
_entity.type
_entity.pdbx_description
1 polymer ?
#
loop_
_entity_poly.entity_id
_entity_poly.type
_entity_poly.pdbx_seq_one_letter_code
_entity_poly.pdbx_strand_id
1 'polypeptide(L)'
;KYCSSLHIPLIYAGSSSHHSGKFKNPYTFSKDLGEDVIKLYQEHFELKASIARFYNVYGPYQLTEGGYTTLIGRWMSNIENNMPCEIYGDGTKRRDFTHVYDIVDGLIRIMKQQVYGHVFEFGRGKNYSINEVAKMFGISPEYLPNKPGEAQETLADYSHTASILAWEPSLNLIDYIEEFNS
;
A
#
# COMPACT_ATOMS: atom_id res chain seq x y z
N LYS A 1 -21.69 -6.48 -9.46
CA LYS A 1 -23.12 -6.75 -9.74
C LYS A 1 -23.98 -6.50 -8.50
N TYR A 2 -23.73 -7.20 -7.37
CA TYR A 2 -24.51 -7.07 -6.14
C TYR A 2 -24.60 -5.62 -5.64
N CYS A 3 -23.48 -4.91 -5.51
CA CYS A 3 -23.45 -3.51 -5.08
C CYS A 3 -24.25 -2.59 -6.03
N SER A 4 -24.09 -2.77 -7.34
CA SER A 4 -24.83 -1.99 -8.34
C SER A 4 -26.36 -2.25 -8.23
N SER A 5 -26.79 -3.52 -8.15
CA SER A 5 -28.21 -3.85 -8.08
C SER A 5 -28.92 -3.39 -6.78
N LEU A 6 -28.19 -3.18 -5.71
CA LEU A 6 -28.70 -2.70 -4.41
C LEU A 6 -28.34 -1.23 -4.11
N HIS A 7 -27.74 -0.53 -5.08
CA HIS A 7 -27.27 0.87 -4.93
C HIS A 7 -26.31 1.06 -3.72
N ILE A 8 -25.52 0.02 -3.38
CA ILE A 8 -24.54 0.08 -2.28
C ILE A 8 -23.23 0.68 -2.85
N PRO A 9 -22.74 1.80 -2.30
CA PRO A 9 -21.45 2.35 -2.69
C PRO A 9 -20.28 1.39 -2.40
N LEU A 10 -19.26 1.44 -3.26
CA LEU A 10 -18.10 0.54 -3.15
C LEU A 10 -16.80 1.35 -3.17
N ILE A 11 -15.88 1.03 -2.26
CA ILE A 11 -14.48 1.46 -2.36
C ILE A 11 -13.65 0.22 -2.64
N TYR A 12 -13.00 0.20 -3.81
CA TYR A 12 -12.14 -0.91 -4.22
C TYR A 12 -10.71 -0.69 -3.75
N ALA A 13 -10.15 -1.68 -3.05
CA ALA A 13 -8.75 -1.67 -2.64
C ALA A 13 -7.85 -1.99 -3.85
N GLY A 14 -7.40 -0.96 -4.53
CA GLY A 14 -6.38 -1.01 -5.58
C GLY A 14 -4.96 -1.13 -5.00
N SER A 15 -3.95 -0.97 -5.84
CA SER A 15 -2.56 -1.10 -5.44
C SER A 15 -1.65 -0.17 -6.24
N SER A 16 -0.61 0.37 -5.60
CA SER A 16 0.48 1.11 -6.25
C SER A 16 1.21 0.28 -7.32
N SER A 17 1.09 -1.04 -7.30
CA SER A 17 1.64 -1.93 -8.33
C SER A 17 1.10 -1.63 -9.73
N HIS A 18 -0.07 -0.98 -9.84
CA HIS A 18 -0.63 -0.46 -11.10
C HIS A 18 0.43 0.31 -11.92
N HIS A 19 1.21 1.17 -11.27
CA HIS A 19 2.23 1.99 -11.93
C HIS A 19 3.44 1.18 -12.45
N SER A 20 3.57 -0.09 -12.04
CA SER A 20 4.63 -0.98 -12.53
C SER A 20 4.27 -1.68 -13.86
N GLY A 21 3.03 -1.51 -14.32
CA GLY A 21 2.49 -2.10 -15.53
C GLY A 21 1.68 -3.38 -15.29
N LYS A 22 0.52 -3.45 -15.94
CA LYS A 22 -0.54 -4.48 -15.75
C LYS A 22 -0.03 -5.93 -15.83
N PHE A 23 0.95 -6.20 -16.68
CA PHE A 23 1.48 -7.55 -16.90
C PHE A 23 2.79 -7.83 -16.15
N LYS A 24 3.12 -7.04 -15.16
CA LYS A 24 4.37 -7.18 -14.40
C LYS A 24 4.45 -8.50 -13.62
N ASN A 25 3.36 -8.89 -12.99
CA ASN A 25 3.19 -10.16 -12.27
C ASN A 25 1.69 -10.48 -12.07
N PRO A 26 1.32 -11.71 -11.64
CA PRO A 26 -0.07 -12.10 -11.43
C PRO A 26 -0.85 -11.24 -10.43
N TYR A 27 -0.18 -10.75 -9.37
CA TYR A 27 -0.81 -9.87 -8.38
C TYR A 27 -1.23 -8.54 -9.03
N THR A 28 -0.30 -7.85 -9.70
CA THR A 28 -0.59 -6.58 -10.40
C THR A 28 -1.71 -6.78 -11.42
N PHE A 29 -1.63 -7.86 -12.21
CA PHE A 29 -2.67 -8.18 -13.18
C PHE A 29 -4.05 -8.32 -12.54
N SER A 30 -4.16 -9.05 -11.43
CA SER A 30 -5.43 -9.26 -10.74
C SER A 30 -6.01 -7.96 -10.14
N LYS A 31 -5.15 -7.07 -9.62
CA LYS A 31 -5.57 -5.77 -9.10
C LYS A 31 -6.06 -4.84 -10.20
N ASP A 32 -5.34 -4.74 -11.30
CA ASP A 32 -5.74 -3.92 -12.46
C ASP A 32 -7.02 -4.44 -13.12
N LEU A 33 -7.17 -5.76 -13.22
CA LEU A 33 -8.42 -6.34 -13.72
C LEU A 33 -9.62 -5.98 -12.82
N GLY A 34 -9.42 -5.93 -11.50
CA GLY A 34 -10.43 -5.45 -10.56
C GLY A 34 -10.80 -3.99 -10.80
N GLU A 35 -9.83 -3.10 -11.06
CA GLU A 35 -10.08 -1.71 -11.42
C GLU A 35 -10.86 -1.59 -12.74
N ASP A 36 -10.53 -2.39 -13.76
CA ASP A 36 -11.26 -2.42 -15.03
C ASP A 36 -12.72 -2.86 -14.85
N VAL A 37 -12.96 -3.87 -14.00
CA VAL A 37 -14.32 -4.31 -13.65
C VAL A 37 -15.09 -3.18 -12.95
N ILE A 38 -14.47 -2.45 -12.03
CA ILE A 38 -15.11 -1.31 -11.36
C ILE A 38 -15.51 -0.24 -12.39
N LYS A 39 -14.59 0.15 -13.26
CA LYS A 39 -14.84 1.14 -14.34
C LYS A 39 -15.98 0.71 -15.26
N LEU A 40 -15.99 -0.56 -15.70
CA LEU A 40 -17.08 -1.12 -16.51
C LEU A 40 -18.44 -0.99 -15.82
N TYR A 41 -18.51 -1.28 -14.53
CA TYR A 41 -19.76 -1.18 -13.76
C TYR A 41 -20.18 0.27 -13.49
N GLN A 42 -19.24 1.19 -13.35
CA GLN A 42 -19.52 2.62 -13.26
C GLN A 42 -20.11 3.14 -14.57
N GLU A 43 -19.55 2.75 -15.71
CA GLU A 43 -19.95 3.23 -17.03
C GLU A 43 -21.32 2.70 -17.47
N HIS A 44 -21.59 1.42 -17.20
CA HIS A 44 -22.77 0.74 -17.77
C HIS A 44 -23.86 0.37 -16.75
N PHE A 45 -23.57 0.41 -15.45
CA PHE A 45 -24.48 -0.09 -14.42
C PHE A 45 -24.62 0.86 -13.22
N GLU A 46 -24.30 2.13 -13.40
CA GLU A 46 -24.46 3.21 -12.41
C GLU A 46 -23.84 2.89 -11.03
N LEU A 47 -22.76 2.08 -10.99
CA LEU A 47 -22.10 1.75 -9.74
C LEU A 47 -21.43 2.99 -9.14
N LYS A 48 -21.86 3.39 -7.96
CA LYS A 48 -21.16 4.39 -7.16
C LYS A 48 -19.92 3.76 -6.53
N ALA A 49 -18.75 4.00 -7.12
CA ALA A 49 -17.51 3.43 -6.63
C ALA A 49 -16.35 4.41 -6.71
N SER A 50 -15.33 4.21 -5.88
CA SER A 50 -14.00 4.81 -6.01
C SER A 50 -12.94 3.73 -5.83
N ILE A 51 -11.78 3.96 -6.42
CA ILE A 51 -10.61 3.09 -6.32
C ILE A 51 -9.62 3.76 -5.37
N ALA A 52 -9.17 3.01 -4.37
CA ALA A 52 -8.18 3.46 -3.39
C ALA A 52 -6.89 2.63 -3.58
N ARG A 53 -5.84 3.21 -4.17
CA ARG A 53 -4.56 2.55 -4.38
C ARG A 53 -3.66 2.76 -3.17
N PHE A 54 -3.27 1.66 -2.53
CA PHE A 54 -2.43 1.67 -1.34
C PHE A 54 -0.96 1.47 -1.67
N TYR A 55 -0.10 2.17 -0.92
CA TYR A 55 1.37 2.08 -1.00
C TYR A 55 1.91 1.44 0.28
N ASN A 56 2.59 0.31 0.16
CA ASN A 56 3.31 -0.45 1.19
C ASN A 56 2.82 -0.19 2.63
N VAL A 57 1.57 -0.60 2.91
CA VAL A 57 0.88 -0.33 4.17
C VAL A 57 1.59 -1.03 5.32
N TYR A 58 1.78 -0.31 6.44
CA TYR A 58 2.32 -0.83 7.69
C TYR A 58 1.48 -0.33 8.88
N GLY A 59 1.67 -0.92 10.05
CA GLY A 59 1.02 -0.50 11.28
C GLY A 59 0.37 -1.63 12.07
N PRO A 60 -0.43 -1.32 13.09
CA PRO A 60 -1.09 -2.31 13.92
C PRO A 60 -1.91 -3.33 13.11
N TYR A 61 -1.94 -4.57 13.57
CA TYR A 61 -2.66 -5.70 12.96
C TYR A 61 -2.12 -6.15 11.58
N GLN A 62 -0.95 -5.66 11.15
CA GLN A 62 -0.30 -6.17 9.93
C GLN A 62 0.06 -7.65 10.08
N LEU A 63 0.05 -8.38 8.96
CA LEU A 63 0.46 -9.77 8.96
C LEU A 63 1.96 -9.89 9.21
N THR A 64 2.33 -10.73 10.17
CA THR A 64 3.73 -11.01 10.54
C THR A 64 4.23 -12.33 9.96
N GLU A 65 3.33 -13.21 9.51
CA GLU A 65 3.63 -14.53 8.97
C GLU A 65 2.87 -14.81 7.66
N GLY A 66 3.35 -15.79 6.91
CA GLY A 66 2.71 -16.26 5.67
C GLY A 66 3.14 -15.52 4.41
N GLY A 67 2.53 -15.89 3.28
CA GLY A 67 2.94 -15.43 1.94
C GLY A 67 2.58 -13.98 1.62
N TYR A 68 1.72 -13.34 2.40
CA TYR A 68 1.27 -11.95 2.21
C TYR A 68 1.83 -10.99 3.27
N THR A 69 2.85 -11.42 4.01
CA THR A 69 3.51 -10.61 5.04
C THR A 69 4.17 -9.37 4.42
N THR A 70 3.96 -8.21 5.04
CA THR A 70 4.65 -6.98 4.65
C THR A 70 6.11 -7.01 5.13
N LEU A 71 6.98 -6.17 4.54
CA LEU A 71 8.38 -6.06 4.97
C LEU A 71 8.47 -5.69 6.46
N ILE A 72 7.75 -4.64 6.86
CA ILE A 72 7.77 -4.14 8.25
C ILE A 72 7.27 -5.20 9.21
N GLY A 73 6.11 -5.83 8.94
CA GLY A 73 5.55 -6.87 9.80
C GLY A 73 6.48 -8.08 9.95
N ARG A 74 7.10 -8.51 8.85
CA ARG A 74 8.06 -9.63 8.87
C ARG A 74 9.30 -9.29 9.70
N TRP A 75 9.90 -8.12 9.50
CA TRP A 75 11.10 -7.74 10.24
C TRP A 75 10.83 -7.55 11.72
N MET A 76 9.71 -6.93 12.11
CA MET A 76 9.32 -6.84 13.52
C MET A 76 9.21 -8.23 14.15
N SER A 77 8.50 -9.17 13.52
CA SER A 77 8.39 -10.54 14.00
C SER A 77 9.74 -11.27 14.05
N ASN A 78 10.58 -11.08 13.03
CA ASN A 78 11.91 -11.70 13.01
C ASN A 78 12.81 -11.17 14.14
N ILE A 79 12.78 -9.87 14.40
CA ILE A 79 13.55 -9.25 15.51
C ILE A 79 13.08 -9.81 16.85
N GLU A 80 11.78 -9.85 17.12
CA GLU A 80 11.20 -10.40 18.35
C GLU A 80 11.57 -11.88 18.58
N ASN A 81 11.71 -12.65 17.51
CA ASN A 81 12.04 -14.07 17.54
C ASN A 81 13.53 -14.37 17.34
N ASN A 82 14.40 -13.35 17.31
CA ASN A 82 15.85 -13.48 17.03
C ASN A 82 16.14 -14.20 15.70
N MET A 83 15.30 -13.98 14.69
CA MET A 83 15.46 -14.54 13.35
C MET A 83 16.13 -13.51 12.41
N PRO A 84 16.85 -13.95 11.37
CA PRO A 84 17.49 -13.05 10.44
C PRO A 84 16.46 -12.24 9.64
N CYS A 85 16.77 -10.98 9.39
CA CYS A 85 16.00 -10.10 8.49
C CYS A 85 16.63 -10.15 7.10
N GLU A 86 15.85 -10.51 6.09
CA GLU A 86 16.30 -10.73 4.72
C GLU A 86 16.02 -9.54 3.82
N ILE A 87 16.96 -9.24 2.92
CA ILE A 87 16.80 -8.30 1.81
C ILE A 87 17.01 -9.05 0.48
N TYR A 88 16.02 -8.99 -0.42
CA TYR A 88 16.13 -9.55 -1.75
C TYR A 88 16.72 -8.54 -2.74
N GLY A 89 17.94 -8.80 -3.21
CA GLY A 89 18.76 -7.89 -3.99
C GLY A 89 19.75 -7.11 -3.14
N ASP A 90 20.14 -5.93 -3.59
CA ASP A 90 21.14 -5.07 -2.94
C ASP A 90 20.57 -4.07 -1.92
N GLY A 91 19.26 -4.09 -1.70
CA GLY A 91 18.55 -3.19 -0.78
C GLY A 91 18.38 -1.76 -1.28
N THR A 92 18.71 -1.46 -2.53
CA THR A 92 18.54 -0.12 -3.13
C THR A 92 17.12 0.17 -3.59
N LYS A 93 16.25 -0.85 -3.71
CA LYS A 93 14.83 -0.67 -4.04
C LYS A 93 14.18 0.25 -3.03
N ARG A 94 13.34 1.17 -3.53
CA ARG A 94 12.68 2.18 -2.71
C ARG A 94 11.19 1.94 -2.60
N ARG A 95 10.63 2.18 -1.41
CA ARG A 95 9.20 1.99 -1.12
C ARG A 95 8.64 3.20 -0.39
N ASP A 96 7.48 3.66 -0.86
CA ASP A 96 6.63 4.59 -0.14
C ASP A 96 5.83 3.80 0.88
N PHE A 97 6.09 4.03 2.16
CA PHE A 97 5.42 3.35 3.27
C PHE A 97 4.35 4.25 3.87
N THR A 98 3.13 3.74 3.96
CA THR A 98 1.97 4.50 4.46
C THR A 98 1.35 3.79 5.65
N HIS A 99 1.11 4.53 6.73
CA HIS A 99 0.54 3.96 7.94
C HIS A 99 -0.93 3.58 7.74
N VAL A 100 -1.36 2.45 8.30
CA VAL A 100 -2.73 1.92 8.13
C VAL A 100 -3.80 2.90 8.61
N TYR A 101 -3.54 3.69 9.65
CA TYR A 101 -4.51 4.68 10.13
C TYR A 101 -4.69 5.85 9.15
N ASP A 102 -3.65 6.28 8.44
CA ASP A 102 -3.80 7.26 7.36
C ASP A 102 -4.65 6.69 6.22
N ILE A 103 -4.47 5.40 5.87
CA ILE A 103 -5.31 4.72 4.88
C ILE A 103 -6.78 4.70 5.34
N VAL A 104 -7.02 4.28 6.58
CA VAL A 104 -8.39 4.19 7.14
C VAL A 104 -9.06 5.57 7.19
N ASP A 105 -8.34 6.63 7.59
CA ASP A 105 -8.87 8.01 7.55
C ASP A 105 -9.29 8.39 6.13
N GLY A 106 -8.46 8.09 5.13
CA GLY A 106 -8.77 8.35 3.73
C GLY A 106 -10.04 7.62 3.26
N LEU A 107 -10.18 6.34 3.60
CA LEU A 107 -11.37 5.54 3.27
C LEU A 107 -12.64 6.10 3.95
N ILE A 108 -12.54 6.52 5.22
CA ILE A 108 -13.63 7.16 5.95
C ILE A 108 -14.03 8.49 5.28
N ARG A 109 -13.08 9.29 4.79
CA ARG A 109 -13.36 10.54 4.08
C ARG A 109 -14.12 10.28 2.78
N ILE A 110 -13.71 9.29 1.95
CA ILE A 110 -14.45 8.88 0.74
C ILE A 110 -15.90 8.56 1.11
N MET A 111 -16.10 7.74 2.15
CA MET A 111 -17.42 7.30 2.59
C MET A 111 -18.28 8.48 3.08
N LYS A 112 -17.74 9.32 3.98
CA LYS A 112 -18.47 10.45 4.58
C LYS A 112 -18.83 11.55 3.57
N GLN A 113 -17.88 11.84 2.67
CA GLN A 113 -18.08 12.87 1.63
C GLN A 113 -18.84 12.33 0.40
N GLN A 114 -19.09 11.01 0.34
CA GLN A 114 -19.76 10.33 -0.75
C GLN A 114 -19.14 10.63 -2.13
N VAL A 115 -17.81 10.65 -2.19
CA VAL A 115 -17.06 10.97 -3.41
C VAL A 115 -16.82 9.71 -4.21
N TYR A 116 -17.44 9.60 -5.38
CA TYR A 116 -17.36 8.45 -6.28
C TYR A 116 -16.86 8.85 -7.67
N GLY A 117 -16.39 7.88 -8.46
CA GLY A 117 -15.86 8.11 -9.78
C GLY A 117 -14.38 8.48 -9.82
N HIS A 118 -13.69 8.41 -8.69
CA HIS A 118 -12.28 8.81 -8.57
C HIS A 118 -11.35 7.63 -8.30
N VAL A 119 -10.09 7.82 -8.67
CA VAL A 119 -8.96 6.98 -8.24
C VAL A 119 -8.13 7.81 -7.27
N PHE A 120 -7.97 7.32 -6.05
CA PHE A 120 -7.22 7.98 -4.99
C PHE A 120 -5.92 7.23 -4.72
N GLU A 121 -4.80 7.93 -4.71
CA GLU A 121 -3.50 7.40 -4.32
C GLU A 121 -3.28 7.67 -2.83
N PHE A 122 -3.17 6.60 -2.04
CA PHE A 122 -2.92 6.66 -0.61
C PHE A 122 -1.49 6.22 -0.31
N GLY A 123 -0.58 7.14 -0.53
CA GLY A 123 0.83 7.03 -0.21
C GLY A 123 1.33 8.27 0.50
N ARG A 124 2.54 8.19 1.08
CA ARG A 124 3.08 9.30 1.85
C ARG A 124 3.75 10.38 0.98
N GLY A 125 4.05 10.07 -0.30
CA GLY A 125 4.84 10.97 -1.16
C GLY A 125 6.32 11.07 -0.75
N LYS A 126 6.78 10.14 0.09
CA LYS A 126 8.18 9.98 0.49
C LYS A 126 8.51 8.50 0.56
N ASN A 127 9.63 8.11 -0.04
CA ASN A 127 10.05 6.73 -0.01
C ASN A 127 11.41 6.54 0.67
N TYR A 128 11.66 5.31 1.07
CA TYR A 128 12.92 4.87 1.66
C TYR A 128 13.43 3.65 0.91
N SER A 129 14.76 3.54 0.76
CA SER A 129 15.37 2.28 0.34
C SER A 129 15.24 1.23 1.43
N ILE A 130 15.27 -0.05 1.04
CA ILE A 130 15.19 -1.14 2.02
C ILE A 130 16.39 -1.08 2.98
N ASN A 131 17.57 -0.64 2.50
CA ASN A 131 18.74 -0.40 3.35
C ASN A 131 18.52 0.73 4.37
N GLU A 132 17.83 1.82 3.98
CA GLU A 132 17.48 2.89 4.94
C GLU A 132 16.53 2.36 6.02
N VAL A 133 15.57 1.52 5.65
CA VAL A 133 14.66 0.88 6.62
C VAL A 133 15.42 -0.05 7.57
N ALA A 134 16.38 -0.84 7.06
CA ALA A 134 17.23 -1.69 7.90
C ALA A 134 18.02 -0.89 8.95
N LYS A 135 18.51 0.29 8.55
CA LYS A 135 19.19 1.21 9.50
C LYS A 135 18.25 1.76 10.56
N MET A 136 16.99 2.06 10.22
CA MET A 136 15.99 2.52 11.20
C MET A 136 15.72 1.46 12.27
N PHE A 137 15.66 0.18 11.88
CA PHE A 137 15.55 -0.94 12.82
C PHE A 137 16.84 -1.25 13.58
N GLY A 138 17.99 -0.68 13.19
CA GLY A 138 19.31 -0.99 13.79
C GLY A 138 19.79 -2.40 13.48
N ILE A 139 19.33 -3.02 12.38
CA ILE A 139 19.66 -4.42 12.02
C ILE A 139 20.74 -4.52 10.95
N SER A 140 21.44 -5.66 10.92
CA SER A 140 22.34 -6.08 9.85
C SER A 140 21.65 -7.20 9.06
N PRO A 141 21.07 -6.89 7.88
CA PRO A 141 20.25 -7.84 7.13
C PRO A 141 21.13 -8.86 6.37
N GLU A 142 20.54 -10.03 6.08
CA GLU A 142 21.08 -10.99 5.12
C GLU A 142 20.62 -10.63 3.71
N TYR A 143 21.56 -10.59 2.75
CA TYR A 143 21.24 -10.30 1.35
C TYR A 143 21.04 -11.57 0.56
N LEU A 144 19.87 -11.73 -0.04
CA LEU A 144 19.47 -12.86 -0.85
C LEU A 144 19.38 -12.47 -2.34
N PRO A 145 19.41 -13.44 -3.27
CA PRO A 145 19.22 -13.17 -4.69
C PRO A 145 17.96 -12.35 -4.97
N ASN A 146 18.04 -11.46 -5.97
CA ASN A 146 16.93 -10.59 -6.34
C ASN A 146 15.70 -11.38 -6.81
N LYS A 147 14.51 -10.98 -6.38
CA LYS A 147 13.24 -11.54 -6.87
C LYS A 147 12.82 -10.86 -8.16
N PRO A 148 12.46 -11.63 -9.22
CA PRO A 148 11.95 -11.05 -10.45
C PRO A 148 10.56 -10.44 -10.24
N GLY A 149 10.21 -9.45 -11.07
CA GLY A 149 8.87 -8.86 -11.08
C GLY A 149 8.58 -7.81 -10.00
N GLU A 150 9.54 -7.48 -9.15
CA GLU A 150 9.40 -6.38 -8.21
C GLU A 150 9.68 -5.02 -8.86
N ALA A 151 8.97 -3.98 -8.41
CA ALA A 151 9.26 -2.60 -8.82
C ALA A 151 10.57 -2.12 -8.20
N GLN A 152 11.33 -1.31 -8.94
CA GLN A 152 12.53 -0.67 -8.40
C GLN A 152 12.16 0.41 -7.39
N GLU A 153 11.09 1.15 -7.67
CA GLU A 153 10.63 2.25 -6.83
C GLU A 153 9.11 2.31 -6.77
N THR A 154 8.57 2.72 -5.63
CA THR A 154 7.19 3.21 -5.47
C THR A 154 7.24 4.57 -4.79
N LEU A 155 6.51 5.54 -5.36
CA LEU A 155 6.35 6.89 -4.80
C LEU A 155 4.98 7.41 -5.21
N ALA A 156 4.18 7.81 -4.24
CA ALA A 156 2.85 8.33 -4.49
C ALA A 156 2.89 9.82 -4.87
N ASP A 157 2.10 10.17 -5.88
CA ASP A 157 1.56 11.51 -6.01
C ASP A 157 0.14 11.53 -5.48
N TYR A 158 -0.04 12.01 -4.25
CA TYR A 158 -1.35 12.10 -3.60
C TYR A 158 -2.02 13.46 -3.77
N SER A 159 -1.54 14.33 -4.65
CA SER A 159 -2.06 15.70 -4.86
C SER A 159 -3.56 15.71 -5.18
N HIS A 160 -4.01 14.79 -6.05
CA HIS A 160 -5.43 14.62 -6.35
C HIS A 160 -6.23 14.18 -5.11
N THR A 161 -5.71 13.23 -4.34
CA THR A 161 -6.34 12.76 -3.09
C THR A 161 -6.46 13.90 -2.08
N ALA A 162 -5.40 14.69 -1.90
CA ALA A 162 -5.39 15.86 -1.03
C ALA A 162 -6.43 16.91 -1.45
N SER A 163 -6.50 17.21 -2.75
CA SER A 163 -7.39 18.25 -3.29
C SER A 163 -8.89 17.90 -3.13
N ILE A 164 -9.26 16.63 -3.29
CA ILE A 164 -10.66 16.19 -3.22
C ILE A 164 -11.09 15.86 -1.80
N LEU A 165 -10.25 15.16 -1.05
CA LEU A 165 -10.61 14.62 0.28
C LEU A 165 -10.11 15.50 1.43
N ALA A 166 -9.33 16.56 1.17
CA ALA A 166 -8.55 17.29 2.19
C ALA A 166 -7.74 16.32 3.07
N TRP A 167 -7.14 15.28 2.45
CA TRP A 167 -6.40 14.23 3.10
C TRP A 167 -4.90 14.41 2.91
N GLU A 168 -4.17 14.25 3.99
CA GLU A 168 -2.70 14.20 3.99
C GLU A 168 -2.24 13.11 4.96
N PRO A 169 -1.16 12.35 4.61
CA PRO A 169 -0.60 11.36 5.51
C PRO A 169 0.11 12.04 6.68
N SER A 170 -0.19 11.66 7.90
CA SER A 170 0.32 12.29 9.13
C SER A 170 1.34 11.45 9.88
N LEU A 171 1.28 10.11 9.76
CA LEU A 171 2.10 9.20 10.54
C LEU A 171 3.39 8.79 9.81
N ASN A 172 4.51 8.76 10.53
CA ASN A 172 5.83 8.47 9.99
C ASN A 172 6.28 7.04 10.27
N LEU A 173 6.98 6.43 9.30
CA LEU A 173 7.59 5.11 9.48
C LEU A 173 8.69 5.13 10.55
N ILE A 174 9.45 6.22 10.63
CA ILE A 174 10.54 6.36 11.60
C ILE A 174 9.98 6.29 13.02
N ASP A 175 8.98 7.12 13.33
CA ASP A 175 8.37 7.17 14.66
C ASP A 175 7.79 5.80 15.08
N TYR A 176 7.16 5.08 14.14
CA TYR A 176 6.62 3.74 14.37
C TYR A 176 7.70 2.69 14.67
N ILE A 177 8.86 2.77 14.00
CA ILE A 177 9.99 1.88 14.25
C ILE A 177 10.70 2.25 15.56
N GLU A 178 10.82 3.53 15.89
CA GLU A 178 11.40 4.00 17.17
C GLU A 178 10.56 3.53 18.36
N GLU A 179 9.23 3.57 18.25
CA GLU A 179 8.32 3.03 19.27
C GLU A 179 8.50 1.51 19.44
N PHE A 180 8.70 0.77 18.36
CA PHE A 180 8.99 -0.66 18.42
C PHE A 180 10.33 -0.99 19.07
N ASN A 181 11.36 -0.15 18.85
CA ASN A 181 12.71 -0.35 19.40
C ASN A 181 12.85 0.09 20.87
N SER A 182 11.86 0.79 21.45
CA SER A 182 11.87 1.32 22.83
C SER A 182 11.47 0.28 23.87
#